data_a4dd62ea616706fe7d541c63c5106993
#
_entry.id   a4dd62ea616706fe7d541c63c5106993
#
_cell.length_a   1.000
_cell.length_b   1.000
_cell.length_c   1.000
_cell.angle_alpha   90.00
_cell.angle_beta   90.00
_cell.angle_gamma   90.00
#
_symmetry.space_group_name_H-M   'P 1'
#
loop_
_entity.id
_entity.type
_entity.pdbx_description
1 polymer ?
#
loop_
_entity_poly.entity_id
_entity_poly.type
_entity_poly.pdbx_seq_one_letter_code
_entity_poly.pdbx_strand_id
1 'polypeptide(L)'
;DDSFKPQQSITRAEVAAIVYRIYTGDVKDAYVKNYETYNKFADMAGAGWAKGYIGYCANAELIVGDGTNFYPAQTVNGYQALAMILRAVGYDQNDEFKGSGWEIRVASTAQQLTLLKNIGATSLSGNASREMVAELLFRALVYAPMVQYTSAFGYQPVVSLTNVNIYDGTVKVDLNGQTLGMATFGLKQS
;
A
#
# COMPACT_ATOMS: atom_id res chain seq x y z
N ASP A 1 21.49 -13.85 9.82
CA ASP A 1 21.56 -12.49 10.34
C ASP A 1 20.15 -11.87 10.23
N ASP A 2 19.42 -11.84 11.37
CA ASP A 2 18.05 -11.33 11.47
C ASP A 2 18.00 -9.80 11.66
N SER A 3 19.07 -9.08 11.34
CA SER A 3 19.10 -7.62 11.51
C SER A 3 18.24 -6.92 10.47
N PHE A 4 17.53 -5.87 10.88
CA PHE A 4 16.62 -5.09 10.02
C PHE A 4 17.35 -4.35 8.89
N LYS A 5 18.61 -3.97 9.07
CA LYS A 5 19.46 -3.24 8.10
C LYS A 5 18.76 -2.01 7.52
N PRO A 6 18.45 -0.99 8.32
CA PRO A 6 17.56 0.12 7.96
C PRO A 6 18.00 0.90 6.71
N GLN A 7 19.31 1.04 6.50
CA GLN A 7 19.89 1.79 5.37
C GLN A 7 19.99 0.99 4.07
N GLN A 8 19.70 -0.32 4.12
CA GLN A 8 19.75 -1.14 2.91
C GLN A 8 18.56 -0.80 2.00
N SER A 9 18.83 -0.71 0.69
CA SER A 9 17.78 -0.56 -0.32
C SER A 9 16.83 -1.76 -0.30
N ILE A 10 15.56 -1.50 -0.61
CA ILE A 10 14.52 -2.52 -0.64
C ILE A 10 14.10 -2.79 -2.08
N THR A 11 13.81 -4.06 -2.39
CA THR A 11 13.39 -4.50 -3.72
C THR A 11 11.88 -4.38 -3.91
N ARG A 12 11.45 -4.39 -5.18
CA ARG A 12 10.04 -4.40 -5.55
C ARG A 12 9.30 -5.63 -4.99
N ALA A 13 9.95 -6.79 -4.99
CA ALA A 13 9.41 -8.02 -4.41
C ALA A 13 9.19 -7.92 -2.89
N GLU A 14 10.16 -7.34 -2.16
CA GLU A 14 10.04 -7.13 -0.72
C GLU A 14 8.91 -6.16 -0.38
N VAL A 15 8.76 -5.06 -1.14
CA VAL A 15 7.63 -4.13 -0.94
C VAL A 15 6.30 -4.80 -1.26
N ALA A 16 6.20 -5.61 -2.33
CA ALA A 16 4.99 -6.37 -2.63
C ALA A 16 4.59 -7.33 -1.49
N ALA A 17 5.57 -8.00 -0.87
CA ALA A 17 5.31 -8.86 0.28
C ALA A 17 4.80 -8.08 1.51
N ILE A 18 5.35 -6.89 1.76
CA ILE A 18 4.87 -6.00 2.81
C ILE A 18 3.43 -5.55 2.53
N VAL A 19 3.18 -5.08 1.31
CA VAL A 19 1.85 -4.61 0.88
C VAL A 19 0.81 -5.73 0.99
N TYR A 20 1.14 -6.95 0.58
CA TYR A 20 0.28 -8.13 0.79
C TYR A 20 -0.12 -8.30 2.25
N ARG A 21 0.87 -8.33 3.16
CA ARG A 21 0.62 -8.57 4.59
C ARG A 21 -0.22 -7.48 5.24
N ILE A 22 0.03 -6.21 4.91
CA ILE A 22 -0.74 -5.11 5.49
C ILE A 22 -2.17 -5.04 4.93
N TYR A 23 -2.35 -5.39 3.66
CA TYR A 23 -3.65 -5.34 3.00
C TYR A 23 -4.55 -6.51 3.42
N THR A 24 -3.99 -7.71 3.51
CA THR A 24 -4.74 -8.93 3.84
C THR A 24 -4.79 -9.24 5.34
N GLY A 25 -3.87 -8.71 6.14
CA GLY A 25 -3.68 -9.12 7.54
C GLY A 25 -2.98 -10.48 7.69
N ASP A 26 -2.60 -11.15 6.60
CA ASP A 26 -1.92 -12.44 6.61
C ASP A 26 -0.42 -12.31 6.95
N VAL A 27 -0.13 -11.89 8.18
CA VAL A 27 1.26 -11.68 8.64
C VAL A 27 2.06 -12.97 8.82
N LYS A 28 1.39 -14.12 8.78
CA LYS A 28 2.02 -15.46 8.89
C LYS A 28 2.19 -16.15 7.54
N ASP A 29 1.81 -15.46 6.45
CA ASP A 29 1.89 -15.97 5.07
C ASP A 29 1.13 -17.31 4.86
N ALA A 30 0.04 -17.49 5.61
CA ALA A 30 -0.71 -18.74 5.63
C ALA A 30 -1.36 -19.06 4.27
N TYR A 31 -1.73 -18.03 3.51
CA TYR A 31 -2.49 -18.17 2.27
C TYR A 31 -1.70 -17.76 1.02
N VAL A 32 -0.48 -17.25 1.15
CA VAL A 32 0.30 -16.67 0.04
C VAL A 32 0.55 -17.68 -1.10
N LYS A 33 0.72 -18.96 -0.79
CA LYS A 33 0.94 -20.02 -1.78
C LYS A 33 -0.23 -20.20 -2.75
N ASN A 34 -1.43 -19.83 -2.33
CA ASN A 34 -2.64 -19.97 -3.17
C ASN A 34 -2.60 -19.03 -4.39
N TYR A 35 -1.71 -18.02 -4.37
CA TYR A 35 -1.61 -17.01 -5.41
C TYR A 35 -0.37 -17.17 -6.31
N GLU A 36 0.44 -18.20 -6.13
CA GLU A 36 1.64 -18.43 -6.94
C GLU A 36 1.36 -18.68 -8.43
N THR A 37 0.15 -19.07 -8.76
CA THR A 37 -0.31 -19.31 -10.14
C THR A 37 -0.87 -18.05 -10.81
N TYR A 38 -0.99 -16.92 -10.09
CA TYR A 38 -1.48 -15.65 -10.63
C TYR A 38 -0.37 -14.95 -11.43
N ASN A 39 -0.25 -15.28 -12.69
CA ASN A 39 0.83 -14.85 -13.57
C ASN A 39 0.40 -13.64 -14.42
N LYS A 40 0.38 -12.45 -13.81
CA LYS A 40 0.06 -11.20 -14.54
C LYS A 40 1.28 -10.64 -15.31
N PHE A 41 2.50 -11.02 -14.93
CA PHE A 41 3.74 -10.53 -15.50
C PHE A 41 4.57 -11.67 -16.11
N ALA A 42 5.30 -11.36 -17.21
CA ALA A 42 6.09 -12.35 -17.94
C ALA A 42 7.32 -12.86 -17.15
N ASP A 43 7.85 -12.04 -16.23
CA ASP A 43 9.05 -12.33 -15.45
C ASP A 43 8.78 -13.03 -14.10
N MET A 44 7.57 -13.56 -13.90
CA MET A 44 7.18 -14.27 -12.68
C MET A 44 8.02 -15.53 -12.41
N ALA A 45 8.60 -16.15 -13.45
CA ALA A 45 9.50 -17.28 -13.27
C ALA A 45 10.71 -16.91 -12.41
N GLY A 46 11.22 -15.68 -12.54
CA GLY A 46 12.33 -15.14 -11.75
C GLY A 46 11.95 -14.59 -10.37
N ALA A 47 10.66 -14.56 -10.03
CA ALA A 47 10.19 -13.96 -8.77
C ALA A 47 10.51 -14.81 -7.51
N GLY A 48 10.83 -16.11 -7.70
CA GLY A 48 11.24 -17.00 -6.60
C GLY A 48 10.20 -17.07 -5.48
N TRP A 49 10.63 -16.78 -4.25
CA TRP A 49 9.79 -16.76 -3.04
C TRP A 49 8.63 -15.75 -3.10
N ALA A 50 8.77 -14.73 -3.96
CA ALA A 50 7.82 -13.62 -4.00
C ALA A 50 6.61 -13.85 -4.92
N LYS A 51 6.53 -14.99 -5.62
CA LYS A 51 5.47 -15.27 -6.61
C LYS A 51 4.07 -15.05 -6.07
N GLY A 52 3.74 -15.61 -4.93
CA GLY A 52 2.41 -15.49 -4.35
C GLY A 52 2.06 -14.07 -3.93
N TYR A 53 3.00 -13.34 -3.36
CA TYR A 53 2.80 -11.94 -2.98
C TYR A 53 2.55 -11.05 -4.20
N ILE A 54 3.40 -11.18 -5.22
CA ILE A 54 3.26 -10.44 -6.48
C ILE A 54 1.97 -10.84 -7.18
N GLY A 55 1.66 -12.15 -7.25
CA GLY A 55 0.44 -12.67 -7.84
C GLY A 55 -0.82 -12.06 -7.23
N TYR A 56 -0.92 -12.09 -5.90
CA TYR A 56 -2.04 -11.47 -5.19
C TYR A 56 -2.10 -9.96 -5.44
N CYS A 57 -1.01 -9.25 -5.16
CA CYS A 57 -1.00 -7.79 -5.25
C CYS A 57 -1.27 -7.28 -6.68
N ALA A 58 -0.79 -7.98 -7.71
CA ALA A 58 -1.08 -7.64 -9.10
C ALA A 58 -2.55 -7.88 -9.46
N ASN A 59 -3.16 -8.97 -8.96
CA ASN A 59 -4.57 -9.27 -9.18
C ASN A 59 -5.49 -8.28 -8.45
N ALA A 60 -5.08 -7.83 -7.27
CA ALA A 60 -5.78 -6.82 -6.48
C ALA A 60 -5.43 -5.36 -6.88
N GLU A 61 -4.65 -5.17 -7.95
CA GLU A 61 -4.23 -3.86 -8.48
C GLU A 61 -3.42 -2.98 -7.51
N LEU A 62 -2.85 -3.59 -6.47
CA LEU A 62 -2.00 -2.91 -5.49
C LEU A 62 -0.61 -2.58 -6.03
N ILE A 63 -0.16 -3.34 -7.02
CA ILE A 63 1.12 -3.16 -7.71
C ILE A 63 0.91 -3.15 -9.22
N VAL A 64 1.77 -2.42 -9.90
CA VAL A 64 1.82 -2.37 -11.37
C VAL A 64 3.24 -2.58 -11.85
N GLY A 65 3.39 -3.19 -13.05
CA GLY A 65 4.64 -3.28 -13.79
C GLY A 65 4.70 -2.25 -14.92
N ASP A 66 5.48 -2.57 -15.94
CA ASP A 66 5.56 -1.77 -17.17
C ASP A 66 4.53 -2.19 -18.24
N GLY A 67 3.60 -3.07 -17.88
CA GLY A 67 2.64 -3.70 -18.78
C GLY A 67 3.01 -5.14 -19.15
N THR A 68 4.29 -5.51 -19.06
CA THR A 68 4.79 -6.85 -19.36
C THR A 68 5.49 -7.48 -18.15
N ASN A 69 6.38 -6.74 -17.50
CA ASN A 69 7.23 -7.22 -16.41
C ASN A 69 6.99 -6.46 -15.11
N PHE A 70 7.27 -7.12 -13.99
CA PHE A 70 7.24 -6.52 -12.66
C PHE A 70 8.63 -6.11 -12.15
N TYR A 71 9.68 -6.81 -12.60
CA TYR A 71 11.08 -6.64 -12.15
C TYR A 71 11.26 -6.89 -10.64
N PRO A 72 11.01 -8.10 -10.13
CA PRO A 72 10.97 -8.39 -8.69
C PRO A 72 12.26 -8.03 -7.94
N ALA A 73 13.42 -8.26 -8.55
CA ALA A 73 14.73 -8.04 -7.95
C ALA A 73 15.23 -6.59 -8.02
N GLN A 74 14.58 -5.72 -8.79
CA GLN A 74 14.95 -4.31 -8.85
C GLN A 74 14.61 -3.59 -7.55
N THR A 75 15.48 -2.65 -7.14
CA THR A 75 15.18 -1.73 -6.05
C THR A 75 14.05 -0.76 -6.44
N VAL A 76 13.25 -0.35 -5.48
CA VAL A 76 12.26 0.72 -5.68
C VAL A 76 12.86 2.08 -5.33
N ASN A 77 12.37 3.14 -5.97
CA ASN A 77 12.53 4.48 -5.44
C ASN A 77 11.36 4.83 -4.49
N GLY A 78 11.47 5.96 -3.78
CA GLY A 78 10.45 6.36 -2.81
C GLY A 78 9.07 6.58 -3.42
N TYR A 79 8.97 7.11 -4.65
CA TYR A 79 7.69 7.29 -5.35
C TYR A 79 7.03 5.95 -5.68
N GLN A 80 7.81 4.97 -6.13
CA GLN A 80 7.30 3.63 -6.42
C GLN A 80 6.78 2.94 -5.17
N ALA A 81 7.53 3.02 -4.06
CA ALA A 81 7.08 2.48 -2.77
C ALA A 81 5.79 3.16 -2.29
N LEU A 82 5.74 4.50 -2.35
CA LEU A 82 4.55 5.28 -2.00
C LEU A 82 3.33 4.88 -2.84
N ALA A 83 3.48 4.74 -4.16
CA ALA A 83 2.38 4.33 -5.03
C ALA A 83 1.79 2.99 -4.61
N MET A 84 2.63 2.01 -4.26
CA MET A 84 2.18 0.70 -3.77
C MET A 84 1.44 0.82 -2.42
N ILE A 85 1.96 1.63 -1.49
CA ILE A 85 1.35 1.88 -0.19
C ILE A 85 0.00 2.60 -0.35
N LEU A 86 -0.05 3.65 -1.17
CA LEU A 86 -1.27 4.43 -1.40
C LEU A 86 -2.38 3.60 -2.06
N ARG A 87 -2.04 2.70 -2.98
CA ARG A 87 -3.02 1.75 -3.54
C ARG A 87 -3.60 0.83 -2.47
N ALA A 88 -2.80 0.40 -1.49
CA ALA A 88 -3.28 -0.42 -0.40
C ALA A 88 -4.31 0.30 0.50
N VAL A 89 -4.26 1.63 0.60
CA VAL A 89 -5.26 2.42 1.31
C VAL A 89 -6.39 2.95 0.41
N GLY A 90 -6.40 2.55 -0.88
CA GLY A 90 -7.54 2.78 -1.78
C GLY A 90 -7.37 3.90 -2.80
N TYR A 91 -6.20 4.53 -2.93
CA TYR A 91 -5.93 5.51 -3.99
C TYR A 91 -5.60 4.81 -5.33
N ASP A 92 -5.54 5.59 -6.41
CA ASP A 92 -5.26 5.12 -7.79
C ASP A 92 -6.39 4.29 -8.44
N GLN A 93 -7.59 4.34 -7.90
CA GLN A 93 -8.74 3.61 -8.47
C GLN A 93 -9.23 4.21 -9.79
N ASN A 94 -8.77 5.41 -10.12
CA ASN A 94 -9.05 6.11 -11.39
C ASN A 94 -7.76 6.38 -12.19
N ASP A 95 -6.75 5.51 -12.02
CA ASP A 95 -5.49 5.54 -12.78
C ASP A 95 -4.67 6.84 -12.62
N GLU A 96 -4.77 7.51 -11.47
CA GLU A 96 -4.06 8.77 -11.23
C GLU A 96 -2.53 8.58 -11.20
N PHE A 97 -2.06 7.41 -10.78
CA PHE A 97 -0.62 7.11 -10.69
C PHE A 97 -0.06 6.46 -11.96
N LYS A 98 -0.62 6.83 -13.14
CA LYS A 98 -0.18 6.36 -14.45
C LYS A 98 0.22 7.53 -15.37
N GLY A 99 1.03 7.23 -16.38
CA GLY A 99 1.42 8.20 -17.40
C GLY A 99 2.40 9.27 -16.90
N SER A 100 2.62 10.32 -17.70
CA SER A 100 3.56 11.39 -17.38
C SER A 100 3.18 12.14 -16.10
N GLY A 101 4.16 12.41 -15.24
CA GLY A 101 3.97 13.13 -13.98
C GLY A 101 3.28 12.33 -12.87
N TRP A 102 3.24 11.02 -12.98
CA TRP A 102 2.67 10.14 -11.94
C TRP A 102 3.38 10.31 -10.58
N GLU A 103 4.69 10.55 -10.56
CA GLU A 103 5.45 10.80 -9.32
C GLU A 103 4.94 12.04 -8.59
N ILE A 104 4.62 13.11 -9.34
CA ILE A 104 4.10 14.35 -8.75
C ILE A 104 2.73 14.09 -8.11
N ARG A 105 1.88 13.31 -8.77
CA ARG A 105 0.55 12.97 -8.23
C ARG A 105 0.66 12.09 -6.99
N VAL A 106 1.54 11.10 -6.98
CA VAL A 106 1.84 10.29 -5.80
C VAL A 106 2.35 11.16 -4.65
N ALA A 107 3.32 12.04 -4.90
CA ALA A 107 3.85 12.93 -3.88
C ALA A 107 2.79 13.92 -3.36
N SER A 108 1.96 14.49 -4.24
CA SER A 108 0.88 15.39 -3.85
C SER A 108 -0.14 14.70 -2.95
N THR A 109 -0.56 13.49 -3.30
CA THR A 109 -1.47 12.68 -2.46
C THR A 109 -0.84 12.37 -1.11
N ALA A 110 0.41 11.94 -1.09
CA ALA A 110 1.13 11.65 0.16
C ALA A 110 1.34 12.90 1.04
N GLN A 111 1.56 14.06 0.41
CA GLN A 111 1.67 15.34 1.13
C GLN A 111 0.34 15.77 1.77
N GLN A 112 -0.76 15.64 1.05
CA GLN A 112 -2.11 15.90 1.59
C GLN A 112 -2.43 15.01 2.79
N LEU A 113 -1.97 13.77 2.77
CA LEU A 113 -2.10 12.80 3.86
C LEU A 113 -1.03 12.96 4.95
N THR A 114 -0.19 13.97 4.88
CA THR A 114 0.91 14.25 5.82
C THR A 114 1.95 13.13 5.95
N LEU A 115 2.02 12.22 4.97
CA LEU A 115 2.95 11.08 5.01
C LEU A 115 4.41 11.50 4.79
N LEU A 116 4.66 12.66 4.17
CA LEU A 116 6.00 13.14 3.77
C LEU A 116 6.64 14.08 4.79
N LYS A 117 6.18 14.13 6.03
CA LYS A 117 6.81 14.99 7.05
C LYS A 117 8.31 14.66 7.16
N ASN A 118 9.17 15.67 6.94
CA ASN A 118 10.64 15.55 6.94
C ASN A 118 11.24 14.64 5.84
N ILE A 119 10.46 14.26 4.81
CA ILE A 119 10.95 13.51 3.66
C ILE A 119 10.85 14.41 2.43
N GLY A 120 12.00 14.80 1.87
CA GLY A 120 12.07 15.67 0.69
C GLY A 120 11.97 14.90 -0.63
N ALA A 121 11.65 15.61 -1.71
CA ALA A 121 11.57 15.04 -3.06
C ALA A 121 12.87 14.36 -3.51
N THR A 122 14.03 14.89 -3.14
CA THR A 122 15.34 14.28 -3.45
C THR A 122 15.49 12.90 -2.81
N SER A 123 14.97 12.73 -1.58
CA SER A 123 14.98 11.42 -0.91
C SER A 123 14.06 10.42 -1.60
N LEU A 124 12.93 10.89 -2.16
CA LEU A 124 11.98 10.03 -2.87
C LEU A 124 12.49 9.58 -4.24
N SER A 125 13.33 10.35 -4.93
CA SER A 125 13.85 10.00 -6.25
C SER A 125 14.96 8.95 -6.23
N GLY A 126 15.66 8.81 -5.10
CA GLY A 126 16.68 7.79 -4.90
C GLY A 126 16.11 6.41 -4.53
N ASN A 127 16.99 5.40 -4.48
CA ASN A 127 16.61 4.08 -3.98
C ASN A 127 16.07 4.18 -2.56
N ALA A 128 14.86 3.69 -2.33
CA ALA A 128 14.26 3.69 -1.01
C ALA A 128 14.98 2.73 -0.08
N SER A 129 15.30 3.20 1.12
CA SER A 129 15.81 2.33 2.18
C SER A 129 14.66 1.58 2.87
N ARG A 130 15.00 0.49 3.54
CA ARG A 130 14.05 -0.27 4.36
C ARG A 130 13.42 0.60 5.45
N GLU A 131 14.21 1.51 6.05
CA GLU A 131 13.73 2.49 7.04
C GLU A 131 12.71 3.47 6.45
N MET A 132 13.01 4.04 5.28
CA MET A 132 12.07 4.95 4.60
C MET A 132 10.73 4.26 4.32
N VAL A 133 10.77 3.05 3.77
CA VAL A 133 9.53 2.31 3.47
C VAL A 133 8.76 1.97 4.74
N ALA A 134 9.46 1.56 5.82
CA ALA A 134 8.82 1.29 7.11
C ALA A 134 8.16 2.54 7.70
N GLU A 135 8.81 3.71 7.59
CA GLU A 135 8.26 4.98 8.08
C GLU A 135 7.02 5.42 7.28
N LEU A 136 7.10 5.37 5.94
CA LEU A 136 5.97 5.69 5.06
C LEU A 136 4.79 4.76 5.31
N LEU A 137 5.06 3.48 5.47
CA LEU A 137 4.07 2.47 5.77
C LEU A 137 3.39 2.72 7.12
N PHE A 138 4.18 2.95 8.19
CA PHE A 138 3.65 3.24 9.51
C PHE A 138 2.71 4.45 9.46
N ARG A 139 3.15 5.53 8.80
CA ARG A 139 2.32 6.73 8.66
C ARG A 139 1.03 6.46 7.89
N ALA A 140 1.10 5.70 6.79
CA ALA A 140 -0.09 5.33 6.03
C ALA A 140 -1.07 4.49 6.87
N LEU A 141 -0.57 3.52 7.64
CA LEU A 141 -1.40 2.66 8.49
C LEU A 141 -2.09 3.42 9.63
N VAL A 142 -1.45 4.46 10.16
CA VAL A 142 -1.94 5.19 11.33
C VAL A 142 -2.75 6.43 10.95
N TYR A 143 -2.36 7.16 9.91
CA TYR A 143 -2.90 8.48 9.61
C TYR A 143 -3.71 8.56 8.32
N ALA A 144 -3.43 7.70 7.31
CA ALA A 144 -4.16 7.78 6.05
C ALA A 144 -5.52 7.06 6.18
N PRO A 145 -6.65 7.76 5.97
CA PRO A 145 -7.94 7.10 5.90
C PRO A 145 -7.99 6.20 4.65
N MET A 146 -8.59 5.04 4.77
CA MET A 146 -8.96 4.23 3.62
C MET A 146 -9.99 5.00 2.79
N VAL A 147 -9.84 4.94 1.47
CA VAL A 147 -10.74 5.64 0.56
C VAL A 147 -11.30 4.70 -0.49
N GLN A 148 -12.47 5.04 -1.01
CA GLN A 148 -13.08 4.42 -2.17
C GLN A 148 -13.44 5.51 -3.18
N TYR A 149 -13.14 5.26 -4.44
CA TYR A 149 -13.48 6.16 -5.53
C TYR A 149 -14.86 5.86 -6.08
N THR A 150 -15.61 6.93 -6.37
CA THR A 150 -16.83 6.86 -7.16
C THR A 150 -16.80 7.97 -8.22
N SER A 151 -17.32 7.70 -9.40
CA SER A 151 -17.35 8.69 -10.49
C SER A 151 -18.18 9.94 -10.16
N ALA A 152 -19.14 9.82 -9.25
CA ALA A 152 -20.03 10.93 -8.85
C ALA A 152 -19.39 11.86 -7.81
N PHE A 153 -18.57 11.32 -6.88
CA PHE A 153 -18.09 12.07 -5.71
C PHE A 153 -16.57 12.04 -5.55
N GLY A 154 -15.84 11.36 -6.46
CA GLY A 154 -14.39 11.17 -6.30
C GLY A 154 -14.05 10.25 -5.13
N TYR A 155 -12.91 10.48 -4.49
CA TYR A 155 -12.46 9.72 -3.33
C TYR A 155 -13.26 10.10 -2.08
N GLN A 156 -13.87 9.10 -1.45
CA GLN A 156 -14.61 9.25 -0.19
C GLN A 156 -13.97 8.35 0.87
N PRO A 157 -13.84 8.80 2.14
CA PRO A 157 -13.37 7.95 3.21
C PRO A 157 -14.25 6.72 3.38
N VAL A 158 -13.64 5.56 3.57
CA VAL A 158 -14.36 4.35 3.98
C VAL A 158 -14.73 4.52 5.44
N VAL A 159 -16.02 4.78 5.68
CA VAL A 159 -16.57 4.97 7.02
C VAL A 159 -16.81 3.62 7.69
N SER A 160 -16.40 3.51 8.94
CA SER A 160 -16.75 2.36 9.78
C SER A 160 -18.04 2.64 10.54
N LEU A 161 -18.97 1.69 10.49
CA LEU A 161 -20.11 1.68 11.41
C LEU A 161 -19.62 1.20 12.77
N THR A 162 -19.19 2.13 13.62
CA THR A 162 -18.78 1.82 14.99
C THR A 162 -19.99 1.92 15.91
N ASN A 163 -20.23 0.86 16.69
CA ASN A 163 -21.27 0.80 17.73
C ASN A 163 -22.71 0.89 17.19
N VAL A 164 -23.13 -0.13 16.44
CA VAL A 164 -24.57 -0.37 16.23
C VAL A 164 -25.16 -0.87 17.54
N ASN A 165 -25.90 -0.03 18.23
CA ASN A 165 -26.68 -0.47 19.39
C ASN A 165 -28.02 -1.04 18.90
N ILE A 166 -28.12 -2.38 18.89
CA ILE A 166 -29.32 -3.10 18.43
C ILE A 166 -30.56 -2.89 19.32
N TYR A 167 -30.37 -2.37 20.55
CA TYR A 167 -31.47 -2.17 21.49
C TYR A 167 -32.16 -0.80 21.37
N ASP A 168 -31.43 0.22 20.96
CA ASP A 168 -31.98 1.58 20.82
C ASP A 168 -31.94 2.12 19.37
N GLY A 169 -31.39 1.33 18.45
CA GLY A 169 -31.30 1.69 17.04
C GLY A 169 -30.27 2.80 16.74
N THR A 170 -29.41 3.17 17.72
CA THR A 170 -28.39 4.20 17.48
C THR A 170 -27.23 3.63 16.68
N VAL A 171 -26.88 4.32 15.59
CA VAL A 171 -25.68 4.02 14.78
C VAL A 171 -24.75 5.21 14.88
N LYS A 172 -23.57 5.00 15.46
CA LYS A 172 -22.50 5.99 15.39
C LYS A 172 -21.67 5.73 14.13
N VAL A 173 -21.64 6.70 13.24
CA VAL A 173 -20.79 6.69 12.05
C VAL A 173 -19.57 7.53 12.36
N ASP A 174 -18.38 6.94 12.24
CA ASP A 174 -17.14 7.70 12.28
C ASP A 174 -16.88 8.32 10.90
N LEU A 175 -17.16 9.61 10.80
CA LEU A 175 -17.00 10.36 9.56
C LEU A 175 -15.53 10.69 9.23
N ASN A 176 -14.61 10.47 10.18
CA ASN A 176 -13.18 10.70 9.94
C ASN A 176 -12.53 9.57 9.11
N GLY A 177 -13.28 8.52 8.83
CA GLY A 177 -12.82 7.37 8.09
C GLY A 177 -12.02 6.39 8.95
N GLN A 178 -11.84 5.19 8.41
CA GLN A 178 -11.07 4.12 9.03
C GLN A 178 -9.73 4.00 8.33
N THR A 179 -8.63 3.95 9.09
CA THR A 179 -7.32 3.65 8.51
C THR A 179 -7.17 2.15 8.24
N LEU A 180 -6.26 1.77 7.33
CA LEU A 180 -5.95 0.37 7.08
C LEU A 180 -5.41 -0.32 8.34
N GLY A 181 -4.63 0.38 9.16
CA GLY A 181 -4.16 -0.14 10.44
C GLY A 181 -5.28 -0.44 11.43
N MET A 182 -6.33 0.39 11.48
CA MET A 182 -7.53 0.13 12.30
C MET A 182 -8.30 -1.08 11.77
N ALA A 183 -8.53 -1.13 10.46
CA ALA A 183 -9.31 -2.19 9.82
C ALA A 183 -8.65 -3.57 9.95
N THR A 184 -7.34 -3.64 9.72
CA THR A 184 -6.61 -4.90 9.59
C THR A 184 -6.00 -5.36 10.92
N PHE A 185 -5.51 -4.42 11.74
CA PHE A 185 -4.72 -4.73 12.95
C PHE A 185 -5.35 -4.22 14.24
N GLY A 186 -6.51 -3.57 14.17
CA GLY A 186 -7.18 -3.01 15.35
C GLY A 186 -6.42 -1.86 16.02
N LEU A 187 -5.55 -1.15 15.27
CA LEU A 187 -4.84 0.01 15.81
C LEU A 187 -5.84 1.10 16.22
N LYS A 188 -5.57 1.76 17.34
CA LYS A 188 -6.37 2.90 17.80
C LYS A 188 -5.66 4.20 17.42
N GLN A 189 -6.42 5.19 16.97
CA GLN A 189 -5.90 6.55 16.90
C GLN A 189 -5.69 7.05 18.33
N SER A 190 -4.48 7.50 18.62
CA SER A 190 -4.14 8.16 19.89
C SER A 190 -4.54 9.62 19.85
#